data_904a6aa9608bd9d183211c50ffcd93a5
#
_entry.id   904a6aa9608bd9d183211c50ffcd93a5
#
_cell.length_a   1.000
_cell.length_b   1.000
_cell.length_c   1.000
_cell.angle_alpha   90.00
_cell.angle_beta   90.00
_cell.angle_gamma   90.00
#
_symmetry.space_group_name_H-M   'P 1'
#
loop_
_entity.id
_entity.type
_entity.pdbx_description
1 polymer ?
#
loop_
_entity_poly.entity_id
_entity_poly.type
_entity_poly.pdbx_seq_one_letter_code
_entity_poly.pdbx_strand_id
1 'polypeptide(L)'
;MAESNVPYLTLSPDVEEAIRADRAAGRVSPYRTDDADVVRREDFAHDRATLTRPAFVRDTEKVLNLPAYNRYADKTQVFSFAENDEISRRGLHVQLVSRVARGIGSLLGLNCDLIEAIELGHDTGHTPFGHAGERFLSACYRARTGRTFNHNVHSVRVLDNLYRRNISLQTLDGVLCHNGEFAQQVLRLGETATFEQLDNLVEACTADESTIKTLRPSTLEGCVVRVADMIAYIGKDRQDALAMGVIDSLSPFDSEAIGVTNAKIINNLTVDIVNNSYGKPEIAMSEEVFRDLKLAKKQNYEVIYLKEGMVDDTENLVEEMFEEMYARLLSDLLEERRESPIFQHHVQRLAAASRSIVPAEYLAGEPNQIVVDYMASMTDSYFMAIYRHLFPKSRRKIQTRGYCADLI
;
A
#
# COMPACT_ATOMS: atom_id res chain seq x y z
N MET A 1 -8.76 1.70 33.29
CA MET A 1 -8.19 2.02 31.98
C MET A 1 -7.55 3.40 32.10
N ALA A 2 -6.23 3.51 32.12
CA ALA A 2 -5.57 4.81 32.02
C ALA A 2 -5.66 5.23 30.56
N GLU A 3 -6.71 5.98 30.17
CA GLU A 3 -6.70 6.73 28.94
C GLU A 3 -5.54 7.74 29.04
N SER A 4 -4.64 7.74 28.05
CA SER A 4 -3.63 8.79 27.98
C SER A 4 -4.35 10.15 28.04
N ASN A 5 -3.88 11.04 28.91
CA ASN A 5 -4.53 12.33 29.18
C ASN A 5 -4.32 13.34 28.04
N VAL A 6 -3.85 12.87 26.86
CA VAL A 6 -3.63 13.69 25.67
C VAL A 6 -4.97 14.18 25.14
N PRO A 7 -5.20 15.50 25.04
CA PRO A 7 -6.44 16.05 24.52
C PRO A 7 -6.54 15.86 22.99
N TYR A 8 -7.73 16.01 22.44
CA TYR A 8 -7.90 16.20 21.01
C TYR A 8 -7.38 17.57 20.61
N LEU A 9 -6.48 17.62 19.62
CA LEU A 9 -6.02 18.87 19.05
C LEU A 9 -7.13 19.51 18.20
N THR A 10 -7.05 20.84 18.07
CA THR A 10 -7.92 21.65 17.21
C THR A 10 -7.06 22.50 16.27
N LEU A 11 -7.62 22.90 15.15
CA LEU A 11 -6.95 23.83 14.25
C LEU A 11 -6.63 25.14 14.99
N SER A 12 -5.51 25.75 14.66
CA SER A 12 -5.22 27.11 15.12
C SER A 12 -6.26 28.08 14.57
N PRO A 13 -6.67 29.12 15.33
CA PRO A 13 -7.68 30.06 14.89
C PRO A 13 -7.41 30.67 13.50
N ASP A 14 -6.14 31.04 13.24
CA ASP A 14 -5.73 31.65 11.97
C ASP A 14 -5.89 30.69 10.80
N VAL A 15 -5.50 29.42 10.96
CA VAL A 15 -5.64 28.39 9.92
C VAL A 15 -7.12 28.04 9.71
N GLU A 16 -7.89 27.93 10.78
CA GLU A 16 -9.32 27.64 10.67
C GLU A 16 -10.06 28.77 9.93
N GLU A 17 -9.77 30.04 10.26
CA GLU A 17 -10.35 31.20 9.58
C GLU A 17 -9.95 31.25 8.11
N ALA A 18 -8.68 31.01 7.79
CA ALA A 18 -8.19 30.97 6.41
C ALA A 18 -8.88 29.86 5.58
N ILE A 19 -9.02 28.64 6.14
CA ILE A 19 -9.76 27.55 5.48
C ILE A 19 -11.21 27.94 5.21
N ARG A 20 -11.89 28.54 6.20
CA ARG A 20 -13.28 28.99 6.06
C ARG A 20 -13.43 30.07 4.97
N ALA A 21 -12.52 31.04 4.94
CA ALA A 21 -12.49 32.10 3.96
C ALA A 21 -12.23 31.58 2.53
N ASP A 22 -11.29 30.64 2.38
CA ASP A 22 -10.97 30.03 1.08
C ASP A 22 -12.14 29.20 0.56
N ARG A 23 -12.76 28.39 1.42
CA ARG A 23 -13.95 27.60 1.06
C ARG A 23 -15.11 28.49 0.64
N ALA A 24 -15.37 29.57 1.37
CA ALA A 24 -16.44 30.53 1.04
C ALA A 24 -16.21 31.24 -0.30
N ALA A 25 -14.94 31.47 -0.66
CA ALA A 25 -14.55 32.09 -1.92
C ALA A 25 -14.33 31.11 -3.07
N GLY A 26 -14.48 29.78 -2.85
CA GLY A 26 -14.20 28.75 -3.84
C GLY A 26 -12.73 28.67 -4.22
N ARG A 27 -11.80 29.13 -3.37
CA ARG A 27 -10.36 29.07 -3.61
C ARG A 27 -9.81 27.68 -3.23
N VAL A 28 -8.83 27.23 -4.00
CA VAL A 28 -8.08 26.00 -3.77
C VAL A 28 -6.61 26.32 -3.51
N SER A 29 -5.84 25.35 -3.07
CA SER A 29 -4.39 25.51 -2.87
C SER A 29 -3.70 25.90 -4.20
N PRO A 30 -2.76 26.85 -4.19
CA PRO A 30 -1.94 27.15 -5.38
C PRO A 30 -0.98 25.99 -5.73
N TYR A 31 -0.85 24.99 -4.86
CA TYR A 31 -0.02 23.81 -5.05
C TYR A 31 -0.83 22.55 -5.37
N ARG A 32 -2.14 22.71 -5.59
CA ARG A 32 -3.03 21.64 -6.04
C ARG A 32 -2.65 21.19 -7.45
N THR A 33 -2.67 19.88 -7.67
CA THR A 33 -2.58 19.32 -9.02
C THR A 33 -3.94 19.42 -9.70
N ASP A 34 -4.03 20.16 -10.81
CA ASP A 34 -5.28 20.28 -11.55
C ASP A 34 -5.48 19.13 -12.54
N ASP A 35 -6.76 18.83 -12.84
CA ASP A 35 -7.11 17.82 -13.85
C ASP A 35 -6.57 18.17 -15.26
N ALA A 36 -6.32 19.45 -15.53
CA ALA A 36 -5.72 19.92 -16.78
C ALA A 36 -4.23 19.53 -16.92
N ASP A 37 -3.53 19.31 -15.79
CA ASP A 37 -2.11 18.97 -15.76
C ASP A 37 -1.85 17.47 -15.86
N VAL A 38 -2.90 16.66 -16.08
CA VAL A 38 -2.77 15.21 -16.18
C VAL A 38 -1.83 14.78 -17.31
N VAL A 39 -0.86 13.95 -16.98
CA VAL A 39 0.07 13.36 -17.95
C VAL A 39 -0.25 11.87 -18.10
N ARG A 40 -0.43 11.40 -19.34
CA ARG A 40 -0.68 9.99 -19.66
C ARG A 40 0.34 9.48 -20.67
N ARG A 41 0.61 8.16 -20.67
CA ARG A 41 1.50 7.56 -21.68
C ARG A 41 0.92 7.69 -23.08
N GLU A 42 -0.39 7.47 -23.21
CA GLU A 42 -1.10 7.46 -24.50
C GLU A 42 -2.24 8.48 -24.49
N ASP A 43 -2.35 9.27 -25.55
CA ASP A 43 -3.49 10.19 -25.74
C ASP A 43 -4.66 9.48 -26.40
N PHE A 44 -5.38 8.68 -25.64
CA PHE A 44 -6.62 8.07 -26.11
C PHE A 44 -7.81 9.03 -25.95
N ALA A 45 -8.57 9.23 -27.01
CA ALA A 45 -9.75 10.09 -26.97
C ALA A 45 -10.76 9.70 -25.86
N HIS A 46 -10.89 8.39 -25.58
CA HIS A 46 -11.77 7.89 -24.53
C HIS A 46 -11.24 8.12 -23.10
N ASP A 47 -9.98 8.50 -22.94
CA ASP A 47 -9.35 8.82 -21.64
C ASP A 47 -9.36 10.33 -21.33
N ARG A 48 -9.76 11.16 -22.26
CA ARG A 48 -9.85 12.60 -22.04
C ARG A 48 -10.87 12.94 -20.96
N ALA A 49 -10.51 13.88 -20.10
CA ALA A 49 -11.37 14.33 -19.01
C ALA A 49 -12.67 14.96 -19.55
N THR A 50 -13.75 14.77 -18.82
CA THR A 50 -15.05 15.40 -19.07
C THR A 50 -15.59 15.98 -17.76
N LEU A 51 -16.61 16.83 -17.83
CA LEU A 51 -17.24 17.38 -16.64
C LEU A 51 -17.77 16.30 -15.67
N THR A 52 -18.28 15.19 -16.21
CA THR A 52 -18.82 14.06 -15.44
C THR A 52 -17.77 13.07 -14.98
N ARG A 53 -16.61 13.07 -15.62
CA ARG A 53 -15.47 12.18 -15.34
C ARG A 53 -14.17 12.95 -15.48
N PRO A 54 -13.76 13.72 -14.45
CA PRO A 54 -12.48 14.40 -14.39
C PRO A 54 -11.31 13.42 -14.55
N ALA A 55 -10.10 13.94 -14.75
CA ALA A 55 -8.94 13.12 -15.12
C ALA A 55 -8.60 12.05 -14.06
N PHE A 56 -8.57 12.42 -12.78
CA PHE A 56 -8.19 11.52 -11.71
C PHE A 56 -9.35 10.64 -11.23
N VAL A 57 -10.61 11.07 -11.39
CA VAL A 57 -11.78 10.19 -11.22
C VAL A 57 -11.70 9.00 -12.19
N ARG A 58 -11.21 9.21 -13.43
CA ARG A 58 -10.99 8.10 -14.37
C ARG A 58 -9.95 7.11 -13.86
N ASP A 59 -8.88 7.59 -13.22
CA ASP A 59 -7.85 6.70 -12.66
C ASP A 59 -8.44 5.88 -11.51
N THR A 60 -9.21 6.50 -10.61
CA THR A 60 -9.97 5.82 -9.55
C THR A 60 -10.85 4.70 -10.12
N GLU A 61 -11.68 5.01 -11.14
CA GLU A 61 -12.54 4.03 -11.78
C GLU A 61 -11.76 2.88 -12.42
N LYS A 62 -10.61 3.18 -13.07
CA LYS A 62 -9.76 2.16 -13.67
C LYS A 62 -9.18 1.22 -12.61
N VAL A 63 -8.69 1.76 -11.49
CA VAL A 63 -8.15 0.98 -10.37
C VAL A 63 -9.22 0.09 -9.73
N LEU A 64 -10.38 0.65 -9.40
CA LEU A 64 -11.51 -0.08 -8.80
C LEU A 64 -11.98 -1.27 -9.64
N ASN A 65 -11.89 -1.16 -10.96
CA ASN A 65 -12.31 -2.22 -11.88
C ASN A 65 -11.21 -3.25 -12.20
N LEU A 66 -10.04 -3.20 -11.52
CA LEU A 66 -9.00 -4.21 -11.68
C LEU A 66 -9.27 -5.44 -10.83
N PRO A 67 -8.98 -6.65 -11.34
CA PRO A 67 -8.96 -7.86 -10.52
C PRO A 67 -7.99 -7.74 -9.32
N ALA A 68 -6.91 -6.96 -9.47
CA ALA A 68 -5.95 -6.70 -8.40
C ALA A 68 -6.60 -6.01 -7.20
N TYR A 69 -7.51 -5.06 -7.43
CA TYR A 69 -8.26 -4.39 -6.36
C TYR A 69 -9.16 -5.37 -5.57
N ASN A 70 -9.87 -6.25 -6.27
CA ASN A 70 -10.72 -7.25 -5.60
C ASN A 70 -9.92 -8.20 -4.70
N ARG A 71 -8.65 -8.45 -4.99
CA ARG A 71 -7.78 -9.34 -4.19
C ARG A 71 -7.46 -8.76 -2.81
N TYR A 72 -7.63 -7.47 -2.59
CA TYR A 72 -7.48 -6.85 -1.27
C TYR A 72 -8.36 -7.49 -0.19
N ALA A 73 -9.51 -8.04 -0.58
CA ALA A 73 -10.46 -8.66 0.34
C ALA A 73 -9.89 -9.88 1.08
N ASP A 74 -8.89 -10.56 0.49
CA ASP A 74 -8.27 -11.77 1.05
C ASP A 74 -6.74 -11.64 1.09
N LYS A 75 -6.23 -10.44 1.39
CA LYS A 75 -4.82 -10.20 1.71
C LYS A 75 -4.69 -9.69 3.14
N THR A 76 -3.79 -10.30 3.88
CA THR A 76 -3.45 -9.86 5.25
C THR A 76 -3.00 -8.40 5.28
N GLN A 77 -3.42 -7.68 6.31
CA GLN A 77 -2.81 -6.39 6.69
C GLN A 77 -1.66 -6.61 7.66
N VAL A 78 -1.91 -7.16 8.85
CA VAL A 78 -0.91 -7.46 9.87
C VAL A 78 -0.97 -8.91 10.32
N PHE A 79 -2.15 -9.43 10.66
CA PHE A 79 -2.33 -10.73 11.26
C PHE A 79 -2.70 -11.79 10.23
N SER A 80 -1.70 -12.56 9.80
CA SER A 80 -1.90 -13.72 8.93
C SER A 80 -2.45 -14.92 9.72
N PHE A 81 -3.11 -15.83 9.00
CA PHE A 81 -3.59 -17.13 9.54
C PHE A 81 -4.63 -17.04 10.67
N ALA A 82 -5.32 -15.90 10.77
CA ALA A 82 -6.45 -15.73 11.67
C ALA A 82 -7.78 -15.75 10.90
N GLU A 83 -8.66 -16.69 11.23
CA GLU A 83 -10.06 -16.69 10.77
C GLU A 83 -10.87 -15.84 11.76
N ASN A 84 -10.89 -14.54 11.54
CA ASN A 84 -11.63 -13.58 12.35
C ASN A 84 -12.07 -12.41 11.46
N ASP A 85 -13.38 -12.21 11.32
CA ASP A 85 -13.97 -11.19 10.45
C ASP A 85 -13.82 -9.76 10.98
N GLU A 86 -13.43 -9.60 12.27
CA GLU A 86 -13.22 -8.29 12.88
C GLU A 86 -11.79 -7.75 12.63
N ILE A 87 -10.88 -8.61 12.14
CA ILE A 87 -9.50 -8.24 11.84
C ILE A 87 -9.39 -7.60 10.46
N SER A 88 -8.65 -6.50 10.39
CA SER A 88 -8.48 -5.75 9.15
C SER A 88 -7.83 -6.59 8.06
N ARG A 89 -8.46 -6.60 6.92
CA ARG A 89 -7.87 -7.01 5.65
C ARG A 89 -7.39 -5.76 4.89
N ARG A 90 -6.53 -5.97 3.91
CA ARG A 90 -5.93 -4.88 3.11
C ARG A 90 -6.98 -3.98 2.44
N GLY A 91 -8.11 -4.53 2.03
CA GLY A 91 -9.22 -3.77 1.47
C GLY A 91 -9.78 -2.71 2.42
N LEU A 92 -9.89 -3.01 3.73
CA LEU A 92 -10.30 -2.02 4.73
C LEU A 92 -9.20 -0.99 4.96
N HIS A 93 -7.93 -1.41 5.05
CA HIS A 93 -6.80 -0.49 5.21
C HIS A 93 -6.79 0.57 4.11
N VAL A 94 -6.82 0.16 2.83
CA VAL A 94 -6.85 1.09 1.69
C VAL A 94 -7.98 2.11 1.80
N GLN A 95 -9.17 1.71 2.26
CA GLN A 95 -10.29 2.64 2.47
C GLN A 95 -10.05 3.61 3.65
N LEU A 96 -9.43 3.14 4.74
CA LEU A 96 -9.08 3.99 5.87
C LEU A 96 -8.02 5.02 5.50
N VAL A 97 -6.98 4.62 4.76
CA VAL A 97 -5.95 5.54 4.24
C VAL A 97 -6.60 6.60 3.36
N SER A 98 -7.45 6.19 2.41
CA SER A 98 -8.19 7.10 1.53
C SER A 98 -9.02 8.10 2.34
N ARG A 99 -9.71 7.66 3.39
CA ARG A 99 -10.53 8.53 4.22
C ARG A 99 -9.69 9.58 4.95
N VAL A 100 -8.55 9.19 5.54
CA VAL A 100 -7.63 10.10 6.24
C VAL A 100 -7.01 11.09 5.26
N ALA A 101 -6.46 10.60 4.16
CA ALA A 101 -5.79 11.42 3.14
C ALA A 101 -6.74 12.45 2.51
N ARG A 102 -7.95 12.04 2.12
CA ARG A 102 -8.97 12.97 1.61
C ARG A 102 -9.41 13.99 2.65
N GLY A 103 -9.42 13.61 3.93
CA GLY A 103 -9.68 14.53 5.04
C GLY A 103 -8.63 15.66 5.10
N ILE A 104 -7.34 15.28 5.10
CA ILE A 104 -6.21 16.22 5.09
C ILE A 104 -6.23 17.05 3.78
N GLY A 105 -6.30 16.40 2.63
CA GLY A 105 -6.29 17.06 1.33
C GLY A 105 -7.41 18.08 1.15
N SER A 106 -8.63 17.76 1.60
CA SER A 106 -9.77 18.69 1.56
C SER A 106 -9.55 19.93 2.43
N LEU A 107 -8.89 19.79 3.60
CA LEU A 107 -8.55 20.94 4.45
C LEU A 107 -7.45 21.80 3.82
N LEU A 108 -6.49 21.19 3.16
CA LEU A 108 -5.39 21.87 2.47
C LEU A 108 -5.78 22.42 1.07
N GLY A 109 -7.00 22.16 0.58
CA GLY A 109 -7.46 22.60 -0.73
C GLY A 109 -6.82 21.86 -1.90
N LEU A 110 -6.36 20.61 -1.70
CA LEU A 110 -5.72 19.76 -2.70
C LEU A 110 -6.75 18.96 -3.54
N ASN A 111 -6.27 18.27 -4.57
CA ASN A 111 -7.10 17.43 -5.43
C ASN A 111 -7.45 16.09 -4.77
N CYS A 112 -8.64 16.00 -4.18
CA CYS A 112 -9.08 14.79 -3.51
C CYS A 112 -9.31 13.59 -4.46
N ASP A 113 -9.51 13.83 -5.74
CA ASP A 113 -9.69 12.74 -6.71
C ASP A 113 -8.34 12.10 -7.07
N LEU A 114 -7.26 12.91 -7.15
CA LEU A 114 -5.90 12.39 -7.28
C LEU A 114 -5.48 11.62 -6.02
N ILE A 115 -5.75 12.17 -4.84
CA ILE A 115 -5.51 11.48 -3.56
C ILE A 115 -6.18 10.11 -3.58
N GLU A 116 -7.46 10.03 -3.92
CA GLU A 116 -8.20 8.77 -3.96
C GLU A 116 -7.65 7.78 -5.00
N ALA A 117 -7.25 8.26 -6.17
CA ALA A 117 -6.67 7.42 -7.21
C ALA A 117 -5.35 6.78 -6.75
N ILE A 118 -4.48 7.55 -6.09
CA ILE A 118 -3.23 7.04 -5.52
C ILE A 118 -3.52 6.00 -4.44
N GLU A 119 -4.41 6.32 -3.49
CA GLU A 119 -4.75 5.48 -2.35
C GLU A 119 -5.32 4.12 -2.75
N LEU A 120 -6.25 4.10 -3.69
CA LEU A 120 -6.85 2.85 -4.12
C LEU A 120 -5.85 1.96 -4.88
N GLY A 121 -4.82 2.56 -5.47
CA GLY A 121 -3.82 1.88 -6.26
C GLY A 121 -2.55 1.46 -5.51
N HIS A 122 -2.24 2.09 -4.35
CA HIS A 122 -0.90 2.04 -3.75
C HIS A 122 -0.43 0.62 -3.42
N ASP A 123 -1.30 -0.24 -2.93
CA ASP A 123 -1.02 -1.58 -2.45
C ASP A 123 -1.36 -2.72 -3.44
N THR A 124 -1.78 -2.40 -4.69
CA THR A 124 -2.20 -3.41 -5.70
C THR A 124 -1.14 -4.46 -6.00
N GLY A 125 0.12 -4.12 -5.78
CA GLY A 125 1.28 -4.99 -5.97
C GLY A 125 1.69 -5.80 -4.73
N HIS A 126 1.00 -5.67 -3.60
CA HIS A 126 1.38 -6.37 -2.38
C HIS A 126 1.25 -7.90 -2.47
N THR A 127 2.14 -8.63 -1.79
CA THR A 127 2.19 -10.10 -1.77
C THR A 127 1.12 -10.69 -0.83
N PRO A 128 0.82 -11.99 -0.91
CA PRO A 128 0.18 -12.70 0.19
C PRO A 128 1.05 -12.60 1.46
N PHE A 129 0.43 -12.65 2.62
CA PHE A 129 1.05 -12.58 3.96
C PHE A 129 1.81 -11.28 4.24
N GLY A 130 1.38 -10.17 3.64
CA GLY A 130 1.89 -8.84 3.95
C GLY A 130 3.40 -8.69 3.76
N HIS A 131 4.06 -7.95 4.65
CA HIS A 131 5.52 -7.70 4.58
C HIS A 131 6.38 -8.96 4.76
N ALA A 132 5.90 -9.99 5.44
CA ALA A 132 6.62 -11.26 5.52
C ALA A 132 6.73 -11.90 4.13
N GLY A 133 5.61 -12.02 3.39
CA GLY A 133 5.61 -12.51 2.02
C GLY A 133 6.44 -11.65 1.06
N GLU A 134 6.45 -10.34 1.26
CA GLU A 134 7.31 -9.43 0.50
C GLU A 134 8.79 -9.76 0.69
N ARG A 135 9.25 -9.93 1.94
CA ARG A 135 10.63 -10.33 2.24
C ARG A 135 10.98 -11.68 1.60
N PHE A 136 10.11 -12.68 1.71
CA PHE A 136 10.35 -14.02 1.14
C PHE A 136 10.42 -14.00 -0.39
N LEU A 137 9.47 -13.30 -1.04
CA LEU A 137 9.49 -13.18 -2.49
C LEU A 137 10.70 -12.40 -2.99
N SER A 138 11.07 -11.31 -2.30
CA SER A 138 12.27 -10.52 -2.61
C SER A 138 13.54 -11.34 -2.45
N ALA A 139 13.66 -12.19 -1.41
CA ALA A 139 14.79 -13.09 -1.22
C ALA A 139 14.91 -14.11 -2.37
N CYS A 140 13.79 -14.74 -2.75
CA CYS A 140 13.76 -15.68 -3.88
C CYS A 140 14.17 -15.02 -5.22
N TYR A 141 13.67 -13.82 -5.48
CA TYR A 141 13.96 -13.07 -6.70
C TYR A 141 15.42 -12.60 -6.74
N ARG A 142 15.91 -12.05 -5.63
CA ARG A 142 17.28 -11.55 -5.49
C ARG A 142 18.32 -12.66 -5.65
N ALA A 143 18.08 -13.84 -5.06
CA ALA A 143 18.97 -14.97 -5.16
C ALA A 143 19.20 -15.44 -6.61
N ARG A 144 18.24 -15.22 -7.51
CA ARG A 144 18.27 -15.71 -8.91
C ARG A 144 18.65 -14.64 -9.92
N THR A 145 18.34 -13.37 -9.63
CA THR A 145 18.47 -12.27 -10.59
C THR A 145 19.35 -11.11 -10.10
N GLY A 146 19.66 -11.06 -8.82
CA GLY A 146 20.29 -9.89 -8.17
C GLY A 146 19.35 -8.71 -7.96
N ARG A 147 18.10 -8.79 -8.42
CA ARG A 147 17.08 -7.72 -8.33
C ARG A 147 16.22 -7.91 -7.09
N THR A 148 15.61 -6.83 -6.61
CA THR A 148 14.75 -6.85 -5.42
C THR A 148 13.28 -6.67 -5.78
N PHE A 149 12.41 -7.22 -4.95
CA PHE A 149 10.97 -7.01 -5.02
C PHE A 149 10.55 -6.05 -3.90
N ASN A 150 9.72 -5.07 -4.26
CA ASN A 150 9.06 -4.17 -3.32
C ASN A 150 7.63 -3.91 -3.80
N HIS A 151 6.66 -3.91 -2.87
CA HIS A 151 5.24 -3.82 -3.22
C HIS A 151 4.87 -2.51 -3.92
N ASN A 152 5.47 -1.37 -3.56
CA ASN A 152 5.22 -0.09 -4.20
C ASN A 152 5.68 -0.07 -5.67
N VAL A 153 6.86 -0.61 -5.95
CA VAL A 153 7.39 -0.80 -7.31
C VAL A 153 6.48 -1.74 -8.11
N HIS A 154 6.08 -2.83 -7.46
CA HIS A 154 5.21 -3.81 -8.10
C HIS A 154 3.78 -3.29 -8.31
N SER A 155 3.28 -2.37 -7.46
CA SER A 155 2.00 -1.69 -7.67
C SER A 155 2.00 -0.86 -8.96
N VAL A 156 3.08 -0.12 -9.22
CA VAL A 156 3.26 0.58 -10.51
C VAL A 156 3.27 -0.44 -11.66
N ARG A 157 4.03 -1.54 -11.53
CA ARG A 157 4.06 -2.60 -12.54
C ARG A 157 2.68 -3.21 -12.81
N VAL A 158 1.88 -3.45 -11.78
CA VAL A 158 0.51 -3.96 -11.91
C VAL A 158 -0.35 -2.98 -12.72
N LEU A 159 -0.34 -1.70 -12.36
CA LEU A 159 -1.20 -0.69 -12.97
C LEU A 159 -0.78 -0.35 -14.42
N ASP A 160 0.51 -0.21 -14.65
CA ASP A 160 1.06 0.34 -15.90
C ASP A 160 1.48 -0.75 -16.90
N ASN A 161 2.16 -1.81 -16.45
CA ASN A 161 2.72 -2.82 -17.35
C ASN A 161 1.80 -4.04 -17.53
N LEU A 162 1.19 -4.56 -16.43
CA LEU A 162 0.39 -5.79 -16.49
C LEU A 162 -1.04 -5.52 -16.95
N TYR A 163 -1.71 -4.52 -16.40
CA TYR A 163 -3.07 -4.21 -16.82
C TYR A 163 -3.17 -3.09 -17.85
N ARG A 164 -2.11 -2.30 -18.05
CA ARG A 164 -1.99 -1.25 -19.08
C ARG A 164 -3.22 -0.35 -19.16
N ARG A 165 -3.66 0.16 -18.00
CA ARG A 165 -4.88 0.97 -17.91
C ARG A 165 -4.68 2.43 -18.26
N ASN A 166 -3.49 2.83 -18.75
CA ASN A 166 -3.15 4.22 -19.06
C ASN A 166 -3.46 5.14 -17.87
N ILE A 167 -2.96 4.76 -16.69
CA ILE A 167 -3.04 5.54 -15.46
C ILE A 167 -2.14 6.78 -15.61
N SER A 168 -2.51 7.89 -14.99
CA SER A 168 -1.72 9.12 -15.04
C SER A 168 -0.37 8.99 -14.33
N LEU A 169 0.59 9.78 -14.81
CA LEU A 169 1.93 9.86 -14.19
C LEU A 169 1.82 10.25 -12.73
N GLN A 170 0.98 11.23 -12.39
CA GLN A 170 0.79 11.71 -11.04
C GLN A 170 0.27 10.63 -10.10
N THR A 171 -0.67 9.82 -10.57
CA THR A 171 -1.18 8.67 -9.80
C THR A 171 -0.09 7.62 -9.62
N LEU A 172 0.64 7.25 -10.68
CA LEU A 172 1.69 6.23 -10.60
C LEU A 172 2.90 6.69 -9.75
N ASP A 173 3.28 7.96 -9.85
CA ASP A 173 4.33 8.54 -9.00
C ASP A 173 3.93 8.51 -7.52
N GLY A 174 2.69 8.90 -7.21
CA GLY A 174 2.16 8.79 -5.86
C GLY A 174 2.15 7.35 -5.35
N VAL A 175 1.74 6.39 -6.20
CA VAL A 175 1.78 4.96 -5.90
C VAL A 175 3.21 4.46 -5.68
N LEU A 176 4.19 4.88 -6.48
CA LEU A 176 5.60 4.51 -6.26
C LEU A 176 6.14 5.04 -4.95
N CYS A 177 5.78 6.28 -4.60
CA CYS A 177 6.38 7.03 -3.51
C CYS A 177 5.62 6.98 -2.18
N HIS A 178 4.55 6.18 -2.08
CA HIS A 178 3.67 6.13 -0.89
C HIS A 178 4.35 5.59 0.37
N ASN A 179 5.50 4.91 0.25
CA ASN A 179 6.18 4.16 1.30
C ASN A 179 6.34 4.98 2.59
N GLY A 180 5.33 4.92 3.47
CA GLY A 180 5.25 5.66 4.73
C GLY A 180 6.15 5.13 5.84
N GLU A 181 6.79 3.95 5.65
CA GLU A 181 7.71 3.36 6.61
C GLU A 181 8.87 4.31 6.95
N PHE A 182 9.28 5.13 5.99
CA PHE A 182 10.33 6.13 6.14
C PHE A 182 9.73 7.49 6.52
N ALA A 183 9.24 7.60 7.76
CA ALA A 183 8.67 8.83 8.29
C ALA A 183 9.66 10.00 8.19
N GLN A 184 9.19 11.10 7.62
CA GLN A 184 9.92 12.37 7.54
C GLN A 184 9.08 13.47 8.19
N GLN A 185 9.72 14.35 8.96
CA GLN A 185 9.03 15.47 9.60
C GLN A 185 8.47 16.46 8.57
N VAL A 186 9.22 16.66 7.48
CA VAL A 186 8.84 17.54 6.36
C VAL A 186 8.99 16.75 5.07
N LEU A 187 7.90 16.62 4.33
CA LEU A 187 7.88 16.06 2.99
C LEU A 187 7.86 17.17 1.96
N ARG A 188 8.89 17.22 1.14
CA ARG A 188 9.01 18.12 -0.01
C ARG A 188 8.82 17.36 -1.30
N LEU A 189 8.37 18.07 -2.33
CA LEU A 189 8.13 17.50 -3.64
C LEU A 189 9.39 16.89 -4.26
N GLY A 190 9.20 15.79 -4.96
CA GLY A 190 10.17 15.22 -5.89
C GLY A 190 10.13 15.91 -7.25
N GLU A 191 10.94 15.41 -8.18
CA GLU A 191 11.14 16.04 -9.51
C GLU A 191 10.60 15.18 -10.67
N THR A 192 9.79 14.15 -10.39
CA THR A 192 9.24 13.26 -11.43
C THR A 192 8.21 14.02 -12.28
N ALA A 193 8.57 14.36 -13.50
CA ALA A 193 7.74 15.11 -14.43
C ALA A 193 7.42 14.36 -15.74
N THR A 194 8.10 13.23 -15.98
CA THR A 194 7.93 12.41 -17.19
C THR A 194 7.86 10.93 -16.88
N PHE A 195 7.25 10.15 -17.75
CA PHE A 195 7.25 8.69 -17.65
C PHE A 195 8.65 8.08 -17.75
N GLU A 196 9.56 8.67 -18.50
CA GLU A 196 10.95 8.22 -18.55
C GLU A 196 11.63 8.33 -17.18
N GLN A 197 11.39 9.43 -16.46
CA GLN A 197 11.89 9.58 -15.08
C GLN A 197 11.27 8.56 -14.12
N LEU A 198 9.95 8.31 -14.23
CA LEU A 198 9.27 7.28 -13.44
C LEU A 198 9.85 5.88 -13.74
N ASP A 199 10.03 5.53 -15.01
CA ASP A 199 10.58 4.24 -15.43
C ASP A 199 12.01 4.05 -14.89
N ASN A 200 12.84 5.10 -14.93
CA ASN A 200 14.19 5.09 -14.38
C ASN A 200 14.18 4.90 -12.85
N LEU A 201 13.24 5.53 -12.12
CA LEU A 201 13.09 5.32 -10.69
C LEU A 201 12.64 3.90 -10.34
N VAL A 202 11.69 3.35 -11.07
CA VAL A 202 11.24 1.94 -10.95
C VAL A 202 12.42 0.99 -11.14
N GLU A 203 13.21 1.20 -12.19
CA GLU A 203 14.39 0.38 -12.45
C GLU A 203 15.45 0.53 -11.34
N ALA A 204 15.74 1.75 -10.91
CA ALA A 204 16.70 2.02 -9.83
C ALA A 204 16.28 1.34 -8.51
N CYS A 205 14.99 1.39 -8.14
CA CYS A 205 14.46 0.72 -6.95
C CYS A 205 14.56 -0.81 -7.03
N THR A 206 14.39 -1.37 -8.24
CA THR A 206 14.51 -2.81 -8.45
C THR A 206 15.96 -3.28 -8.41
N ALA A 207 16.89 -2.45 -8.89
CA ALA A 207 18.33 -2.74 -8.88
C ALA A 207 18.95 -2.55 -7.49
N ASP A 208 18.52 -1.52 -6.74
CA ASP A 208 19.01 -1.20 -5.41
C ASP A 208 17.85 -0.77 -4.49
N GLU A 209 17.50 -1.64 -3.54
CA GLU A 209 16.44 -1.42 -2.55
C GLU A 209 16.64 -0.13 -1.73
N SER A 210 17.89 0.32 -1.53
CA SER A 210 18.17 1.53 -0.77
C SER A 210 17.59 2.80 -1.42
N THR A 211 17.36 2.76 -2.73
CA THR A 211 16.74 3.84 -3.52
C THR A 211 15.32 4.17 -3.02
N ILE A 212 14.58 3.17 -2.52
CA ILE A 212 13.21 3.37 -2.00
C ILE A 212 13.17 4.42 -0.89
N LYS A 213 14.20 4.48 -0.05
CA LYS A 213 14.30 5.47 1.04
C LYS A 213 14.42 6.91 0.55
N THR A 214 14.83 7.10 -0.69
CA THR A 214 15.04 8.42 -1.31
C THR A 214 13.84 8.92 -2.11
N LEU A 215 12.85 8.06 -2.35
CA LEU A 215 11.66 8.40 -3.12
C LEU A 215 10.89 9.57 -2.48
N ARG A 216 10.46 10.49 -3.33
CA ARG A 216 9.63 11.65 -2.97
C ARG A 216 8.53 11.83 -3.99
N PRO A 217 7.27 11.95 -3.57
CA PRO A 217 6.16 12.24 -4.49
C PRO A 217 6.36 13.59 -5.19
N SER A 218 6.02 13.67 -6.45
CA SER A 218 6.09 14.92 -7.23
C SER A 218 4.92 15.86 -6.98
N THR A 219 3.88 15.41 -6.25
CA THR A 219 2.68 16.19 -5.93
C THR A 219 2.45 16.25 -4.42
N LEU A 220 1.80 17.32 -3.93
CA LEU A 220 1.40 17.39 -2.52
C LEU A 220 0.35 16.34 -2.18
N GLU A 221 -0.49 15.97 -3.13
CA GLU A 221 -1.44 14.87 -3.01
C GLU A 221 -0.72 13.56 -2.67
N GLY A 222 0.36 13.23 -3.40
CA GLY A 222 1.20 12.06 -3.10
C GLY A 222 1.89 12.16 -1.74
N CYS A 223 2.34 13.37 -1.32
CA CYS A 223 2.89 13.57 0.02
C CYS A 223 1.84 13.34 1.12
N VAL A 224 0.59 13.77 0.92
CA VAL A 224 -0.52 13.51 1.85
C VAL A 224 -0.81 12.02 1.96
N VAL A 225 -0.85 11.30 0.82
CA VAL A 225 -1.03 9.86 0.80
C VAL A 225 0.04 9.16 1.65
N ARG A 226 1.30 9.50 1.46
CA ARG A 226 2.43 8.91 2.18
C ARG A 226 2.33 9.08 3.70
N VAL A 227 1.84 10.21 4.22
CA VAL A 227 1.64 10.37 5.66
C VAL A 227 0.37 9.70 6.14
N ALA A 228 -0.69 9.70 5.33
CA ALA A 228 -1.98 9.12 5.68
C ALA A 228 -1.91 7.60 5.81
N ASP A 229 -1.09 6.93 5.01
CA ASP A 229 -0.82 5.50 5.13
C ASP A 229 -0.33 5.17 6.55
N MET A 230 0.69 5.87 7.06
CA MET A 230 1.15 5.70 8.45
C MET A 230 0.05 5.96 9.48
N ILE A 231 -0.70 7.05 9.32
CA ILE A 231 -1.75 7.44 10.26
C ILE A 231 -2.81 6.35 10.38
N ALA A 232 -3.16 5.74 9.25
CA ALA A 232 -4.26 4.79 9.18
C ALA A 232 -3.95 3.46 9.90
N TYR A 233 -2.69 2.98 9.86
CA TYR A 233 -2.39 1.68 10.47
C TYR A 233 -2.04 1.76 11.96
N ILE A 234 -1.37 2.83 12.45
CA ILE A 234 -0.80 2.85 13.81
C ILE A 234 -1.84 2.53 14.90
N GLY A 235 -2.96 3.24 14.90
CA GLY A 235 -4.01 3.01 15.88
C GLY A 235 -4.89 1.81 15.56
N LYS A 236 -5.05 1.49 14.27
CA LYS A 236 -5.87 0.35 13.85
C LYS A 236 -5.20 -0.99 14.19
N ASP A 237 -3.88 -1.09 14.02
CA ASP A 237 -3.14 -2.30 14.39
C ASP A 237 -3.21 -2.60 15.89
N ARG A 238 -3.27 -1.55 16.74
CA ARG A 238 -3.53 -1.71 18.18
C ARG A 238 -4.92 -2.28 18.46
N GLN A 239 -5.94 -1.84 17.70
CA GLN A 239 -7.30 -2.38 17.82
C GLN A 239 -7.35 -3.85 17.40
N ASP A 240 -6.69 -4.19 16.28
CA ASP A 240 -6.63 -5.56 15.79
C ASP A 240 -5.83 -6.46 16.73
N ALA A 241 -4.75 -5.95 17.33
CA ALA A 241 -3.97 -6.67 18.35
C ALA A 241 -4.79 -6.98 19.61
N LEU A 242 -5.67 -6.05 20.04
CA LEU A 242 -6.63 -6.29 21.13
C LEU A 242 -7.65 -7.36 20.76
N ALA A 243 -8.24 -7.27 19.56
CA ALA A 243 -9.24 -8.23 19.07
C ALA A 243 -8.64 -9.64 18.90
N MET A 244 -7.35 -9.74 18.58
CA MET A 244 -6.61 -11.02 18.47
C MET A 244 -6.13 -11.54 19.83
N GLY A 245 -6.25 -10.78 20.92
CA GLY A 245 -5.68 -11.13 22.21
C GLY A 245 -4.14 -11.13 22.22
N VAL A 246 -3.51 -10.44 21.28
CA VAL A 246 -2.05 -10.22 21.25
C VAL A 246 -1.64 -9.30 22.38
N ILE A 247 -2.47 -8.32 22.71
CA ILE A 247 -2.36 -7.43 23.85
C ILE A 247 -3.68 -7.42 24.62
N ASP A 248 -3.61 -7.21 25.95
CA ASP A 248 -4.80 -7.18 26.80
C ASP A 248 -5.35 -5.76 26.99
N SER A 249 -4.54 -4.75 26.73
CA SER A 249 -4.90 -3.33 26.91
C SER A 249 -3.95 -2.42 26.13
N LEU A 250 -4.29 -1.11 26.09
CA LEU A 250 -3.41 -0.08 25.52
C LEU A 250 -2.37 0.47 26.53
N SER A 251 -2.28 -0.10 27.73
CA SER A 251 -1.33 0.36 28.78
C SER A 251 0.16 0.29 28.39
N PRO A 252 0.60 -0.59 27.47
CA PRO A 252 2.00 -0.59 27.02
C PRO A 252 2.38 0.59 26.11
N PHE A 253 1.40 1.39 25.65
CA PHE A 253 1.64 2.48 24.72
C PHE A 253 1.62 3.82 25.45
N ASP A 254 2.68 4.61 25.25
CA ASP A 254 2.81 5.96 25.76
C ASP A 254 2.66 6.97 24.62
N SER A 255 2.17 8.17 24.95
CA SER A 255 2.05 9.28 24.01
C SER A 255 1.93 10.59 24.77
N GLU A 256 2.63 11.62 24.28
CA GLU A 256 2.60 12.97 24.81
C GLU A 256 1.75 13.93 23.95
N ALA A 257 1.62 13.64 22.63
CA ALA A 257 0.98 14.55 21.67
C ALA A 257 -0.13 13.91 20.83
N ILE A 258 0.08 12.68 20.30
CA ILE A 258 -0.89 12.07 19.37
C ILE A 258 -1.95 11.21 20.04
N GLY A 259 -1.71 10.78 21.28
CA GLY A 259 -2.58 9.85 22.00
C GLY A 259 -2.34 8.39 21.64
N VAL A 260 -3.05 7.47 22.30
CA VAL A 260 -2.84 6.01 22.13
C VAL A 260 -3.99 5.33 21.42
N THR A 261 -5.17 5.95 21.37
CA THR A 261 -6.34 5.40 20.70
C THR A 261 -6.37 5.80 19.23
N ASN A 262 -6.94 4.94 18.36
CA ASN A 262 -7.02 5.20 16.92
C ASN A 262 -7.67 6.56 16.61
N ALA A 263 -8.76 6.93 17.31
CA ALA A 263 -9.44 8.20 17.09
C ALA A 263 -8.56 9.43 17.43
N LYS A 264 -7.80 9.38 18.54
CA LYS A 264 -6.89 10.47 18.93
C LYS A 264 -5.71 10.57 17.96
N ILE A 265 -5.11 9.45 17.59
CA ILE A 265 -3.99 9.39 16.63
C ILE A 265 -4.38 10.04 15.30
N ILE A 266 -5.51 9.62 14.72
CA ILE A 266 -6.01 10.19 13.46
C ILE A 266 -6.29 11.69 13.59
N ASN A 267 -7.01 12.11 14.63
CA ASN A 267 -7.35 13.52 14.83
C ASN A 267 -6.09 14.39 15.00
N ASN A 268 -5.22 13.99 15.94
CA ASN A 268 -4.12 14.85 16.35
C ASN A 268 -3.06 14.97 15.26
N LEU A 269 -2.76 13.88 14.54
CA LEU A 269 -1.89 13.93 13.38
C LEU A 269 -2.51 14.75 12.24
N THR A 270 -3.79 14.57 11.94
CA THR A 270 -4.47 15.36 10.90
C THR A 270 -4.43 16.85 11.22
N VAL A 271 -4.77 17.24 12.43
CA VAL A 271 -4.81 18.65 12.85
C VAL A 271 -3.41 19.28 12.82
N ASP A 272 -2.40 18.58 13.35
CA ASP A 272 -1.02 19.06 13.35
C ASP A 272 -0.49 19.24 11.93
N ILE A 273 -0.69 18.27 11.05
CA ILE A 273 -0.30 18.34 9.64
C ILE A 273 -0.94 19.54 8.96
N VAL A 274 -2.24 19.75 9.14
CA VAL A 274 -2.96 20.88 8.52
C VAL A 274 -2.43 22.21 9.04
N ASN A 275 -2.22 22.35 10.36
CA ASN A 275 -1.67 23.56 10.97
C ASN A 275 -0.26 23.91 10.43
N ASN A 276 0.56 22.89 10.14
CA ASN A 276 1.94 23.10 9.71
C ASN A 276 2.09 23.20 8.18
N SER A 277 1.11 22.75 7.39
CA SER A 277 1.19 22.63 5.93
C SER A 277 0.30 23.63 5.16
N TYR A 278 -0.72 24.21 5.81
CA TYR A 278 -1.69 25.07 5.11
C TYR A 278 -0.99 26.24 4.41
N GLY A 279 -1.27 26.39 3.11
CA GLY A 279 -0.68 27.45 2.26
C GLY A 279 0.81 27.28 1.94
N LYS A 280 1.43 26.12 2.22
CA LYS A 280 2.85 25.84 1.98
C LYS A 280 3.06 24.79 0.89
N PRO A 281 4.24 24.80 0.19
CA PRO A 281 4.60 23.80 -0.83
C PRO A 281 5.21 22.51 -0.22
N GLU A 282 4.80 22.13 0.98
CA GLU A 282 5.30 20.95 1.68
C GLU A 282 4.26 20.42 2.66
N ILE A 283 4.35 19.15 3.01
CA ILE A 283 3.58 18.52 4.09
C ILE A 283 4.51 18.36 5.29
N ALA A 284 4.14 18.96 6.42
CA ALA A 284 4.98 19.02 7.61
C ALA A 284 4.21 18.69 8.89
N MET A 285 4.94 18.17 9.86
CA MET A 285 4.49 17.96 11.25
C MET A 285 5.34 18.81 12.20
N SER A 286 4.78 19.20 13.35
CA SER A 286 5.57 19.78 14.43
C SER A 286 6.60 18.78 14.95
N GLU A 287 7.68 19.27 15.56
CA GLU A 287 8.74 18.40 16.11
C GLU A 287 8.21 17.47 17.19
N GLU A 288 7.31 17.96 18.04
CA GLU A 288 6.70 17.21 19.12
C GLU A 288 5.86 16.03 18.59
N VAL A 289 4.95 16.31 17.66
CA VAL A 289 4.08 15.31 17.04
C VAL A 289 4.89 14.30 16.22
N PHE A 290 5.92 14.74 15.51
CA PHE A 290 6.79 13.83 14.76
C PHE A 290 7.60 12.90 15.68
N ARG A 291 8.09 13.41 16.82
CA ARG A 291 8.79 12.59 17.83
C ARG A 291 7.86 11.52 18.39
N ASP A 292 6.63 11.90 18.71
CA ASP A 292 5.61 11.01 19.28
C ASP A 292 5.12 9.97 18.25
N LEU A 293 4.99 10.35 16.97
CA LEU A 293 4.72 9.42 15.87
C LEU A 293 5.80 8.34 15.75
N LYS A 294 7.08 8.72 15.86
CA LYS A 294 8.20 7.74 15.85
C LYS A 294 8.15 6.83 17.06
N LEU A 295 7.79 7.35 18.22
CA LEU A 295 7.60 6.55 19.42
C LEU A 295 6.46 5.54 19.22
N ALA A 296 5.32 5.97 18.72
CA ALA A 296 4.16 5.11 18.46
C ALA A 296 4.49 3.97 17.49
N LYS A 297 5.24 4.26 16.40
CA LYS A 297 5.72 3.23 15.45
C LYS A 297 6.66 2.23 16.14
N LYS A 298 7.61 2.70 16.91
CA LYS A 298 8.54 1.85 17.65
C LYS A 298 7.80 0.94 18.62
N GLN A 299 6.85 1.48 19.37
CA GLN A 299 6.03 0.72 20.32
C GLN A 299 5.18 -0.35 19.62
N ASN A 300 4.53 -0.03 18.47
CA ASN A 300 3.81 -1.04 17.69
C ASN A 300 4.76 -2.17 17.25
N TYR A 301 5.97 -1.83 16.82
CA TYR A 301 6.96 -2.81 16.41
C TYR A 301 7.34 -3.76 17.57
N GLU A 302 7.66 -3.21 18.73
CA GLU A 302 8.10 -3.97 19.92
C GLU A 302 6.97 -4.75 20.58
N VAL A 303 5.76 -4.16 20.66
CA VAL A 303 4.63 -4.73 21.44
C VAL A 303 3.73 -5.63 20.59
N ILE A 304 3.62 -5.36 19.29
CA ILE A 304 2.72 -6.08 18.41
C ILE A 304 3.51 -7.01 17.47
N TYR A 305 4.45 -6.47 16.66
CA TYR A 305 5.03 -7.24 15.55
C TYR A 305 6.14 -8.19 15.96
N LEU A 306 6.88 -7.89 17.05
CA LEU A 306 7.93 -8.76 17.58
C LEU A 306 7.47 -9.67 18.74
N LYS A 307 6.17 -9.71 19.06
CA LYS A 307 5.70 -10.52 20.19
C LYS A 307 5.98 -12.00 19.94
N GLU A 308 6.69 -12.64 20.91
CA GLU A 308 7.01 -14.07 20.85
C GLU A 308 5.77 -14.94 20.62
N GLY A 309 5.90 -15.93 19.75
CA GLY A 309 4.83 -16.86 19.37
C GLY A 309 3.97 -16.43 18.19
N MET A 310 4.16 -15.23 17.62
CA MET A 310 3.52 -14.81 16.36
C MET A 310 4.41 -15.05 15.13
N VAL A 311 5.74 -15.12 15.31
CA VAL A 311 6.71 -15.06 14.21
C VAL A 311 7.40 -16.41 13.93
N ASP A 312 7.67 -17.26 14.95
CA ASP A 312 8.77 -18.21 14.83
C ASP A 312 8.57 -19.43 13.89
N ASP A 313 7.62 -20.32 14.16
CA ASP A 313 7.54 -21.57 13.36
C ASP A 313 6.74 -21.39 12.06
N THR A 314 5.71 -20.54 12.09
CA THR A 314 4.81 -20.35 10.94
C THR A 314 5.45 -19.50 9.85
N GLU A 315 6.20 -18.44 10.20
CA GLU A 315 6.91 -17.62 9.22
C GLU A 315 7.98 -18.43 8.49
N ASN A 316 8.82 -19.19 9.22
CA ASN A 316 9.82 -20.06 8.60
C ASN A 316 9.19 -21.07 7.63
N LEU A 317 8.04 -21.65 8.02
CA LEU A 317 7.30 -22.57 7.17
C LEU A 317 6.79 -21.90 5.90
N VAL A 318 6.28 -20.66 6.00
CA VAL A 318 5.82 -19.88 4.87
C VAL A 318 6.99 -19.51 3.94
N GLU A 319 8.14 -19.13 4.48
CA GLU A 319 9.35 -18.85 3.72
C GLU A 319 9.77 -20.04 2.85
N GLU A 320 9.82 -21.24 3.47
CA GLU A 320 10.11 -22.49 2.73
C GLU A 320 9.06 -22.77 1.64
N MET A 321 7.78 -22.46 1.91
CA MET A 321 6.72 -22.63 0.91
C MET A 321 6.87 -21.64 -0.26
N PHE A 322 7.30 -20.40 0.00
CA PHE A 322 7.62 -19.44 -1.05
C PHE A 322 8.75 -19.93 -1.94
N GLU A 323 9.83 -20.45 -1.36
CA GLU A 323 10.98 -20.95 -2.11
C GLU A 323 10.61 -22.16 -2.98
N GLU A 324 9.92 -23.16 -2.41
CA GLU A 324 9.46 -24.34 -3.16
C GLU A 324 8.51 -23.96 -4.31
N MET A 325 7.55 -23.08 -4.04
CA MET A 325 6.59 -22.64 -5.05
C MET A 325 7.27 -21.82 -6.15
N TYR A 326 8.17 -20.92 -5.79
CA TYR A 326 8.95 -20.12 -6.74
C TYR A 326 9.76 -21.03 -7.68
N ALA A 327 10.52 -21.99 -7.11
CA ALA A 327 11.35 -22.92 -7.89
C ALA A 327 10.48 -23.80 -8.82
N ARG A 328 9.34 -24.27 -8.34
CA ARG A 328 8.40 -25.08 -9.12
C ARG A 328 7.78 -24.29 -10.27
N LEU A 329 7.27 -23.09 -10.02
CA LEU A 329 6.65 -22.26 -11.05
C LEU A 329 7.66 -21.81 -12.11
N LEU A 330 8.91 -21.54 -11.72
CA LEU A 330 9.98 -21.23 -12.65
C LEU A 330 10.33 -22.43 -13.55
N SER A 331 10.46 -23.63 -12.97
CA SER A 331 10.64 -24.87 -13.76
C SER A 331 9.49 -25.09 -14.74
N ASP A 332 8.24 -24.92 -14.28
CA ASP A 332 7.05 -25.08 -15.11
C ASP A 332 7.03 -24.10 -16.30
N LEU A 333 7.50 -22.86 -16.10
CA LEU A 333 7.66 -21.87 -17.19
C LEU A 333 8.74 -22.29 -18.19
N LEU A 334 9.94 -22.65 -17.71
CA LEU A 334 11.10 -22.98 -18.54
C LEU A 334 10.87 -24.28 -19.33
N GLU A 335 10.11 -25.22 -18.80
CA GLU A 335 9.74 -26.46 -19.42
C GLU A 335 8.42 -26.39 -20.23
N GLU A 336 7.83 -25.21 -20.31
CA GLU A 336 6.58 -24.95 -21.02
C GLU A 336 5.41 -25.87 -20.60
N ARG A 337 5.31 -26.21 -19.31
CA ARG A 337 4.22 -27.03 -18.78
C ARG A 337 2.91 -26.26 -18.79
N ARG A 338 2.21 -26.26 -19.93
CA ARG A 338 1.01 -25.44 -20.18
C ARG A 338 -0.17 -25.73 -19.25
N GLU A 339 -0.22 -26.90 -18.61
CA GLU A 339 -1.21 -27.29 -17.60
C GLU A 339 -0.93 -26.66 -16.22
N SER A 340 0.27 -26.11 -15.98
CA SER A 340 0.62 -25.49 -14.71
C SER A 340 -0.24 -24.25 -14.40
N PRO A 341 -0.53 -23.99 -13.12
CA PRO A 341 -1.29 -22.82 -12.69
C PRO A 341 -0.72 -21.48 -13.19
N ILE A 342 0.60 -21.37 -13.40
CA ILE A 342 1.18 -20.12 -13.90
C ILE A 342 0.69 -19.78 -15.32
N PHE A 343 0.49 -20.76 -16.18
CA PHE A 343 -0.10 -20.54 -17.50
C PHE A 343 -1.62 -20.36 -17.43
N GLN A 344 -2.33 -21.24 -16.70
CA GLN A 344 -3.78 -21.29 -16.67
C GLN A 344 -4.40 -20.13 -15.85
N HIS A 345 -3.81 -19.83 -14.70
CA HIS A 345 -4.38 -18.87 -13.75
C HIS A 345 -3.70 -17.49 -13.79
N HIS A 346 -2.51 -17.37 -14.40
CA HIS A 346 -1.86 -16.07 -14.53
C HIS A 346 -1.86 -15.58 -15.97
N VAL A 347 -1.10 -16.22 -16.86
CA VAL A 347 -0.93 -15.75 -18.26
C VAL A 347 -2.27 -15.61 -18.96
N GLN A 348 -3.14 -16.65 -18.92
CA GLN A 348 -4.43 -16.63 -19.61
C GLN A 348 -5.39 -15.60 -18.97
N ARG A 349 -5.46 -15.52 -17.64
CA ARG A 349 -6.34 -14.55 -16.96
C ARG A 349 -5.87 -13.10 -17.17
N LEU A 350 -4.57 -12.88 -17.19
CA LEU A 350 -4.01 -11.56 -17.47
C LEU A 350 -4.37 -11.11 -18.89
N ALA A 351 -4.19 -11.97 -19.88
CA ALA A 351 -4.58 -11.71 -21.26
C ALA A 351 -6.09 -11.46 -21.42
N ALA A 352 -6.92 -12.17 -20.67
CA ALA A 352 -8.37 -11.96 -20.66
C ALA A 352 -8.77 -10.63 -20.00
N ALA A 353 -8.06 -10.20 -18.94
CA ALA A 353 -8.33 -8.97 -18.21
C ALA A 353 -7.73 -7.73 -18.88
N SER A 354 -6.66 -7.88 -19.65
CA SER A 354 -5.96 -6.79 -20.36
C SER A 354 -5.89 -7.09 -21.84
N ARG A 355 -6.69 -6.37 -22.63
CA ARG A 355 -6.69 -6.50 -24.09
C ARG A 355 -5.35 -6.17 -24.76
N SER A 356 -4.47 -5.47 -24.04
CA SER A 356 -3.14 -5.05 -24.51
C SER A 356 -2.04 -6.09 -24.27
N ILE A 357 -2.31 -7.17 -23.51
CA ILE A 357 -1.34 -8.21 -23.22
C ILE A 357 -1.48 -9.34 -24.25
N VAL A 358 -0.43 -9.52 -25.04
CA VAL A 358 -0.27 -10.67 -25.94
C VAL A 358 0.51 -11.75 -25.17
N PRO A 359 -0.07 -12.95 -24.92
CA PRO A 359 0.58 -13.98 -24.11
C PRO A 359 2.00 -14.35 -24.59
N ALA A 360 2.22 -14.42 -25.90
CA ALA A 360 3.54 -14.76 -26.45
C ALA A 360 4.61 -13.70 -26.14
N GLU A 361 4.23 -12.41 -26.22
CA GLU A 361 5.15 -11.31 -25.89
C GLU A 361 5.45 -11.26 -24.38
N TYR A 362 4.43 -11.48 -23.54
CA TYR A 362 4.61 -11.53 -22.09
C TYR A 362 5.52 -12.70 -21.67
N LEU A 363 5.33 -13.89 -22.27
CA LEU A 363 6.15 -15.07 -22.00
C LEU A 363 7.57 -14.99 -22.57
N ALA A 364 7.83 -14.11 -23.53
CA ALA A 364 9.18 -13.82 -24.03
C ALA A 364 10.00 -12.93 -23.07
N GLY A 365 9.37 -12.38 -22.03
CA GLY A 365 10.01 -11.60 -20.98
C GLY A 365 10.87 -12.46 -20.05
N GLU A 366 11.40 -11.82 -18.98
CA GLU A 366 12.27 -12.49 -18.00
C GLU A 366 11.44 -13.48 -17.16
N PRO A 367 11.76 -14.78 -17.13
CA PRO A 367 10.94 -15.79 -16.48
C PRO A 367 10.75 -15.58 -14.98
N ASN A 368 11.80 -15.13 -14.28
CA ASN A 368 11.70 -14.85 -12.85
C ASN A 368 10.72 -13.69 -12.55
N GLN A 369 10.67 -12.67 -13.43
CA GLN A 369 9.69 -11.59 -13.29
C GLN A 369 8.26 -12.11 -13.46
N ILE A 370 8.01 -13.05 -14.36
CA ILE A 370 6.70 -13.67 -14.56
C ILE A 370 6.28 -14.47 -13.31
N VAL A 371 7.22 -15.17 -12.68
CA VAL A 371 6.97 -15.87 -11.41
C VAL A 371 6.63 -14.87 -10.31
N VAL A 372 7.39 -13.78 -10.20
CA VAL A 372 7.13 -12.69 -9.24
C VAL A 372 5.75 -12.08 -9.46
N ASP A 373 5.40 -11.74 -10.71
CA ASP A 373 4.09 -11.19 -11.07
C ASP A 373 2.95 -12.12 -10.64
N TYR A 374 3.11 -13.43 -10.84
CA TYR A 374 2.11 -14.41 -10.44
C TYR A 374 2.01 -14.56 -8.93
N MET A 375 3.12 -14.78 -8.24
CA MET A 375 3.13 -15.00 -6.79
C MET A 375 2.64 -13.75 -6.03
N ALA A 376 3.08 -12.56 -6.41
CA ALA A 376 2.58 -11.31 -5.83
C ALA A 376 1.09 -11.10 -6.07
N SER A 377 0.55 -11.60 -7.19
CA SER A 377 -0.87 -11.50 -7.49
C SER A 377 -1.77 -12.39 -6.62
N MET A 378 -1.23 -13.33 -5.86
CA MET A 378 -2.01 -14.26 -5.04
C MET A 378 -2.59 -13.55 -3.82
N THR A 379 -3.75 -14.05 -3.37
CA THR A 379 -4.26 -13.79 -2.03
C THR A 379 -3.72 -14.86 -1.08
N ASP A 380 -3.88 -14.66 0.22
CA ASP A 380 -3.39 -15.61 1.24
C ASP A 380 -4.01 -17.00 1.04
N SER A 381 -5.33 -17.06 0.92
CA SER A 381 -6.06 -18.32 0.71
C SER A 381 -5.70 -18.98 -0.63
N TYR A 382 -5.52 -18.16 -1.67
CA TYR A 382 -5.15 -18.67 -3.00
C TYR A 382 -3.74 -19.23 -3.02
N PHE A 383 -2.77 -18.57 -2.36
CA PHE A 383 -1.41 -19.10 -2.18
C PHE A 383 -1.41 -20.47 -1.53
N MET A 384 -2.16 -20.61 -0.43
CA MET A 384 -2.29 -21.89 0.29
C MET A 384 -2.94 -22.98 -0.58
N ALA A 385 -3.94 -22.62 -1.37
CA ALA A 385 -4.61 -23.56 -2.28
C ALA A 385 -3.68 -24.04 -3.41
N ILE A 386 -2.93 -23.13 -4.04
CA ILE A 386 -1.96 -23.46 -5.08
C ILE A 386 -0.80 -24.28 -4.52
N TYR A 387 -0.29 -23.94 -3.33
CA TYR A 387 0.75 -24.73 -2.70
C TYR A 387 0.30 -26.20 -2.49
N ARG A 388 -0.88 -26.42 -1.91
CA ARG A 388 -1.44 -27.78 -1.74
C ARG A 388 -1.63 -28.53 -3.05
N HIS A 389 -2.02 -27.82 -4.11
CA HIS A 389 -2.19 -28.40 -5.45
C HIS A 389 -0.84 -28.84 -6.06
N LEU A 390 0.17 -27.99 -5.97
CA LEU A 390 1.51 -28.27 -6.53
C LEU A 390 2.29 -29.31 -5.72
N PHE A 391 2.05 -29.36 -4.40
CA PHE A 391 2.77 -30.23 -3.44
C PHE A 391 1.82 -31.11 -2.62
N PRO A 392 1.03 -32.01 -3.22
CA PRO A 392 0.01 -32.79 -2.54
C PRO A 392 0.55 -33.75 -1.46
N LYS A 393 1.84 -34.05 -1.50
CA LYS A 393 2.54 -34.92 -0.51
C LYS A 393 3.29 -34.12 0.57
N SER A 394 3.27 -32.78 0.50
CA SER A 394 3.94 -31.95 1.50
C SER A 394 3.32 -32.17 2.89
N ARG A 395 4.19 -32.25 3.90
CA ARG A 395 3.78 -32.31 5.30
C ARG A 395 3.66 -30.91 5.92
N ARG A 396 4.02 -29.86 5.17
CA ARG A 396 3.91 -28.48 5.64
C ARG A 396 2.44 -28.11 5.71
N LYS A 397 1.95 -27.90 6.93
CA LYS A 397 0.57 -27.48 7.20
C LYS A 397 0.63 -26.28 8.12
N ILE A 398 0.12 -25.17 7.65
CA ILE A 398 -0.10 -24.01 8.51
C ILE A 398 -1.42 -24.25 9.23
N GLN A 399 -1.37 -24.13 10.57
CA GLN A 399 -2.58 -24.12 11.38
C GLN A 399 -3.13 -22.71 11.40
N THR A 400 -4.32 -22.52 10.87
CA THR A 400 -5.07 -21.28 11.04
C THR A 400 -5.74 -21.28 12.42
N ARG A 401 -5.71 -20.15 13.11
CA ARG A 401 -6.52 -19.95 14.31
C ARG A 401 -7.95 -19.74 13.86
N GLY A 402 -8.77 -20.80 13.99
CA GLY A 402 -10.17 -20.79 13.57
C GLY A 402 -11.07 -19.95 14.48
N TYR A 403 -12.30 -19.66 13.99
CA TYR A 403 -13.32 -18.86 14.68
C TYR A 403 -13.66 -19.34 16.11
N CYS A 404 -13.49 -20.62 16.38
CA CYS A 404 -13.86 -21.23 17.66
C CYS A 404 -12.64 -21.56 18.53
N ALA A 405 -11.46 -21.05 18.22
CA ALA A 405 -10.22 -21.41 18.95
C ALA A 405 -10.21 -20.94 20.41
N ASP A 406 -11.06 -19.98 20.75
CA ASP A 406 -11.26 -19.43 22.10
C ASP A 406 -12.39 -20.12 22.88
N LEU A 407 -13.12 -21.04 22.23
CA LEU A 407 -14.24 -21.79 22.84
C LEU A 407 -13.86 -23.18 23.34
N ILE A 408 -12.58 -23.56 23.25
CA ILE A 408 -12.06 -24.90 23.62
C ILE A 408 -11.47 -24.87 25.02
#